data_37692ccf76216f3018030e3990eab292
#
_entry.id   37692ccf76216f3018030e3990eab292
#
_cell.length_a   1.000
_cell.length_b   1.000
_cell.length_c   1.000
_cell.angle_alpha   90.00
_cell.angle_beta   90.00
_cell.angle_gamma   90.00
#
_symmetry.space_group_name_H-M   'P 1'
#
loop_
_entity.id
_entity.type
_entity.pdbx_description
1 polymer ?
#
loop_
_entity_poly.entity_id
_entity_poly.type
_entity_poly.pdbx_seq_one_letter_code
_entity_poly.pdbx_strand_id
1 'polypeptide(L)'
;MTTNQPIRNFFAAIGRAFAFARVAFANTIIALIFLFVLISIVSVPGTPKVMDGTALILAPTGTLVEERGQLDPIDALMGLGVSQQTVVRDLIDAIESAAKDERVAMLLLDLSEMSSASLTHLSDIGAALRAFREDSGKPVIASGTYFSQGQ
;
A
#
# COMPACT_ATOMS: atom_id res chain seq x y z
N MET A 1 -67.43 7.54 -32.84
CA MET A 1 -66.56 7.44 -31.62
C MET A 1 -65.19 6.88 -31.97
N THR A 2 -64.32 7.62 -32.67
CA THR A 2 -62.99 7.13 -33.13
C THR A 2 -61.93 8.25 -33.22
N THR A 3 -61.82 9.14 -32.21
CA THR A 3 -60.96 10.32 -32.38
C THR A 3 -59.74 10.30 -31.43
N ASN A 4 -59.53 9.26 -30.63
CA ASN A 4 -58.44 9.27 -29.60
C ASN A 4 -57.26 8.33 -29.90
N GLN A 5 -57.24 7.65 -31.04
CA GLN A 5 -56.15 6.73 -31.43
C GLN A 5 -54.80 7.45 -31.69
N PRO A 6 -54.74 8.55 -32.43
CA PRO A 6 -53.46 9.21 -32.75
C PRO A 6 -52.77 9.80 -31.48
N ILE A 7 -53.56 10.37 -30.57
CA ILE A 7 -53.02 10.98 -29.33
C ILE A 7 -52.43 9.90 -28.41
N ARG A 8 -53.12 8.78 -28.29
CA ARG A 8 -52.66 7.63 -27.44
C ARG A 8 -51.39 7.02 -28.04
N ASN A 9 -51.27 6.90 -29.33
CA ASN A 9 -50.06 6.40 -30.01
C ASN A 9 -48.87 7.37 -29.86
N PHE A 10 -49.12 8.67 -29.87
CA PHE A 10 -48.11 9.70 -29.63
C PHE A 10 -47.53 9.61 -28.22
N PHE A 11 -48.37 9.54 -27.18
CA PHE A 11 -47.88 9.38 -25.79
C PHE A 11 -47.19 8.03 -25.57
N ALA A 12 -47.64 6.95 -26.18
CA ALA A 12 -46.99 5.65 -26.14
C ALA A 12 -45.62 5.65 -26.85
N ALA A 13 -45.45 6.42 -27.91
CA ALA A 13 -44.14 6.59 -28.59
C ALA A 13 -43.15 7.38 -27.72
N ILE A 14 -43.63 8.47 -27.09
CA ILE A 14 -42.83 9.25 -26.14
C ILE A 14 -42.40 8.39 -24.95
N GLY A 15 -43.31 7.62 -24.36
CA GLY A 15 -42.99 6.73 -23.24
C GLY A 15 -41.93 5.68 -23.60
N ARG A 16 -42.01 5.10 -24.80
CA ARG A 16 -41.00 4.15 -25.28
C ARG A 16 -39.65 4.81 -25.53
N ALA A 17 -39.63 6.01 -26.13
CA ALA A 17 -38.42 6.77 -26.33
C ALA A 17 -37.74 7.12 -24.99
N PHE A 18 -38.52 7.51 -23.98
CA PHE A 18 -38.02 7.82 -22.63
C PHE A 18 -37.49 6.57 -21.92
N ALA A 19 -38.19 5.43 -22.04
CA ALA A 19 -37.73 4.17 -21.48
C ALA A 19 -36.43 3.70 -22.12
N PHE A 20 -36.32 3.81 -23.44
CA PHE A 20 -35.10 3.48 -24.18
C PHE A 20 -33.93 4.41 -23.77
N ALA A 21 -34.16 5.73 -23.70
CA ALA A 21 -33.15 6.69 -23.28
C ALA A 21 -32.64 6.40 -21.86
N ARG A 22 -33.51 6.03 -20.92
CA ARG A 22 -33.15 5.67 -19.55
C ARG A 22 -32.27 4.42 -19.51
N VAL A 23 -32.63 3.38 -20.27
CA VAL A 23 -31.85 2.14 -20.34
C VAL A 23 -30.50 2.39 -21.02
N ALA A 24 -30.47 3.15 -22.11
CA ALA A 24 -29.23 3.51 -22.79
C ALA A 24 -28.30 4.31 -21.86
N PHE A 25 -28.84 5.27 -21.13
CA PHE A 25 -28.08 6.06 -20.15
C PHE A 25 -27.49 5.20 -19.02
N ALA A 26 -28.31 4.32 -18.44
CA ALA A 26 -27.86 3.40 -17.39
C ALA A 26 -26.72 2.47 -17.89
N ASN A 27 -26.89 1.90 -19.09
CA ASN A 27 -25.89 1.03 -19.69
C ASN A 27 -24.59 1.79 -20.00
N THR A 28 -24.68 3.04 -20.44
CA THR A 28 -23.50 3.89 -20.68
C THR A 28 -22.73 4.16 -19.39
N ILE A 29 -23.44 4.47 -18.28
CA ILE A 29 -22.79 4.66 -16.98
C ILE A 29 -22.09 3.38 -16.50
N ILE A 30 -22.77 2.23 -16.61
CA ILE A 30 -22.18 0.94 -16.27
C ILE A 30 -20.93 0.66 -17.10
N ALA A 31 -20.99 0.90 -18.41
CA ALA A 31 -19.84 0.73 -19.30
C ALA A 31 -18.67 1.65 -18.93
N LEU A 32 -18.94 2.90 -18.56
CA LEU A 32 -17.92 3.85 -18.12
C LEU A 32 -17.28 3.44 -16.79
N ILE A 33 -18.08 2.97 -15.83
CA ILE A 33 -17.57 2.45 -14.56
C ILE A 33 -16.69 1.23 -14.81
N PHE A 34 -17.16 0.30 -15.65
CA PHE A 34 -16.39 -0.89 -15.99
C PHE A 34 -15.07 -0.53 -16.68
N LEU A 35 -15.10 0.39 -17.65
CA LEU A 35 -13.90 0.89 -18.33
C LEU A 35 -12.94 1.57 -17.34
N PHE A 36 -13.45 2.37 -16.41
CA PHE A 36 -12.64 3.01 -15.37
C PHE A 36 -11.96 2.00 -14.47
N VAL A 37 -12.69 0.98 -14.01
CA VAL A 37 -12.13 -0.10 -13.20
C VAL A 37 -11.06 -0.87 -13.98
N LEU A 38 -11.30 -1.16 -15.25
CA LEU A 38 -10.36 -1.88 -16.11
C LEU A 38 -9.07 -1.07 -16.34
N ILE A 39 -9.18 0.23 -16.58
CA ILE A 39 -8.04 1.13 -16.68
C ILE A 39 -7.30 1.19 -15.35
N SER A 40 -7.99 1.26 -14.20
CA SER A 40 -7.37 1.30 -12.88
C SER A 40 -6.56 0.03 -12.58
N ILE A 41 -7.03 -1.13 -12.99
CA ILE A 41 -6.32 -2.41 -12.83
C ILE A 41 -5.07 -2.47 -13.72
N VAL A 42 -5.19 -2.01 -14.96
CA VAL A 42 -4.07 -2.03 -15.93
C VAL A 42 -3.04 -0.94 -15.62
N SER A 43 -3.47 0.18 -15.04
CA SER A 43 -2.61 1.33 -14.69
C SER A 43 -1.92 1.19 -13.32
N VAL A 44 -1.87 -0.02 -12.74
CA VAL A 44 -1.05 -0.24 -11.55
C VAL A 44 0.39 0.16 -11.88
N PRO A 45 0.97 1.16 -11.18
CA PRO A 45 2.35 1.56 -11.43
C PRO A 45 3.24 0.34 -11.31
N GLY A 46 4.03 0.07 -12.32
CA GLY A 46 5.02 -1.02 -12.28
C GLY A 46 5.92 -0.85 -11.06
N THR A 47 6.38 -1.96 -10.50
CA THR A 47 7.38 -1.91 -9.42
C THR A 47 8.52 -0.98 -9.82
N PRO A 48 8.94 -0.07 -8.92
CA PRO A 48 10.03 0.84 -9.22
C PRO A 48 11.26 0.04 -9.65
N LYS A 49 11.86 0.47 -10.76
CA LYS A 49 13.05 -0.21 -11.28
C LYS A 49 14.23 0.11 -10.38
N VAL A 50 14.65 -0.86 -9.60
CA VAL A 50 15.88 -0.76 -8.79
C VAL A 50 17.07 -0.76 -9.74
N MET A 51 17.92 0.25 -9.64
CA MET A 51 19.16 0.34 -10.41
C MET A 51 20.29 -0.41 -9.70
N ASP A 52 21.28 -0.85 -10.46
CA ASP A 52 22.47 -1.48 -9.88
C ASP A 52 23.24 -0.49 -9.00
N GLY A 53 23.76 -0.97 -7.88
CA GLY A 53 24.49 -0.13 -6.93
C GLY A 53 23.60 0.68 -5.98
N THR A 54 22.31 0.35 -5.88
CA THR A 54 21.37 1.04 -4.99
C THR A 54 21.62 0.68 -3.53
N ALA A 55 21.52 1.66 -2.63
CA ALA A 55 21.45 1.43 -1.19
C ALA A 55 20.01 1.11 -0.78
N LEU A 56 19.80 0.02 -0.04
CA LEU A 56 18.54 -0.22 0.63
C LEU A 56 18.49 0.58 1.93
N ILE A 57 17.50 1.46 2.05
CA ILE A 57 17.25 2.23 3.29
C ILE A 57 16.15 1.55 4.08
N LEU A 58 16.46 1.10 5.29
CA LEU A 58 15.50 0.62 6.28
C LEU A 58 15.30 1.72 7.31
N ALA A 59 14.12 2.32 7.32
CA ALA A 59 13.75 3.40 8.23
C ALA A 59 12.53 2.96 9.09
N PRO A 60 12.73 2.16 10.13
CA PRO A 60 11.64 1.79 11.04
C PRO A 60 11.08 3.03 11.73
N THR A 61 9.75 3.11 11.83
CA THR A 61 9.05 4.22 12.47
C THR A 61 8.26 3.74 13.69
N GLY A 62 8.27 4.53 14.74
CA GLY A 62 7.52 4.24 15.97
C GLY A 62 8.03 3.01 16.72
N THR A 63 7.12 2.20 17.23
CA THR A 63 7.45 1.01 18.01
C THR A 63 7.61 -0.23 17.14
N LEU A 64 8.64 -1.02 17.38
CA LEU A 64 8.80 -2.34 16.76
C LEU A 64 7.85 -3.35 17.39
N VAL A 65 7.07 -4.06 16.56
CA VAL A 65 6.07 -5.04 16.99
C VAL A 65 6.17 -6.32 16.16
N GLU A 66 5.73 -7.46 16.71
CA GLU A 66 5.62 -8.71 15.95
C GLU A 66 4.47 -8.66 14.94
N GLU A 67 3.32 -8.14 15.41
CA GLU A 67 2.12 -7.97 14.60
C GLU A 67 1.53 -6.57 14.81
N ARG A 68 0.97 -6.00 13.78
CA ARG A 68 0.25 -4.73 13.90
C ARG A 68 -0.97 -4.92 14.77
N GLY A 69 -1.12 -4.09 15.80
CA GLY A 69 -2.34 -4.04 16.59
C GLY A 69 -3.55 -3.80 15.67
N GLN A 70 -4.67 -4.46 15.96
CA GLN A 70 -5.91 -4.20 15.23
C GLN A 70 -6.30 -2.75 15.47
N LEU A 71 -6.46 -2.02 14.36
CA LEU A 71 -7.01 -0.67 14.40
C LEU A 71 -8.49 -0.78 14.76
N ASP A 72 -8.92 -0.12 15.82
CA ASP A 72 -10.34 0.08 16.02
C ASP A 72 -10.85 0.95 14.86
N PRO A 73 -11.83 0.47 14.08
CA PRO A 73 -12.37 1.22 12.96
C PRO A 73 -12.90 2.61 13.38
N ILE A 74 -13.30 2.77 14.63
CA ILE A 74 -13.80 4.04 15.19
C ILE A 74 -12.63 5.01 15.42
N ASP A 75 -11.51 4.53 15.97
CA ASP A 75 -10.31 5.33 16.17
C ASP A 75 -9.71 5.79 14.85
N ALA A 76 -9.69 4.91 13.84
CA ALA A 76 -9.27 5.26 12.49
C ALA A 76 -10.17 6.33 11.85
N LEU A 77 -11.49 6.25 12.06
CA LEU A 77 -12.45 7.22 11.54
C LEU A 77 -12.35 8.59 12.24
N MET A 78 -12.03 8.58 13.54
CA MET A 78 -11.88 9.79 14.36
C MET A 78 -10.51 10.46 14.21
N GLY A 79 -9.59 9.89 13.43
CA GLY A 79 -8.23 10.43 13.29
C GLY A 79 -7.42 10.36 14.58
N LEU A 80 -7.84 9.55 15.54
CA LEU A 80 -7.12 9.30 16.78
C LEU A 80 -5.92 8.42 16.41
N GLY A 81 -4.76 9.03 16.39
CA GLY A 81 -3.54 8.60 15.75
C GLY A 81 -3.22 7.13 15.94
N VAL A 82 -3.06 6.47 14.82
CA VAL A 82 -2.41 5.17 14.75
C VAL A 82 -0.99 5.38 15.26
N SER A 83 -0.67 4.81 16.43
CA SER A 83 0.72 4.75 16.86
C SER A 83 1.53 4.13 15.73
N GLN A 84 2.52 4.85 15.24
CA GLN A 84 3.38 4.32 14.19
C GLN A 84 4.02 3.03 14.69
N GLN A 85 3.85 1.96 13.96
CA GLN A 85 4.35 0.63 14.29
C GLN A 85 5.04 0.03 13.07
N THR A 86 6.22 -0.51 13.29
CA THR A 86 6.96 -1.26 12.26
C THR A 86 7.00 -2.73 12.67
N VAL A 87 6.61 -3.61 11.76
CA VAL A 87 6.64 -5.06 11.99
C VAL A 87 8.05 -5.57 11.81
N VAL A 88 8.57 -6.26 12.82
CA VAL A 88 9.95 -6.81 12.86
C VAL A 88 10.16 -7.80 11.71
N ARG A 89 9.17 -8.64 11.43
CA ARG A 89 9.25 -9.62 10.34
C ARG A 89 9.46 -8.95 8.99
N ASP A 90 8.74 -7.85 8.71
CA ASP A 90 8.87 -7.12 7.44
C ASP A 90 10.31 -6.58 7.26
N LEU A 91 10.94 -6.14 8.36
CA LEU A 91 12.35 -5.69 8.33
C LEU A 91 13.30 -6.84 8.05
N ILE A 92 13.11 -7.99 8.72
CA ILE A 92 13.96 -9.17 8.52
C ILE A 92 13.83 -9.68 7.09
N ASP A 93 12.61 -9.81 6.57
CA ASP A 93 12.35 -10.25 5.20
C ASP A 93 12.98 -9.31 4.17
N ALA A 94 12.96 -8.01 4.43
CA ALA A 94 13.62 -7.01 3.59
C ALA A 94 15.16 -7.16 3.61
N ILE A 95 15.76 -7.39 4.78
CA ILE A 95 17.20 -7.62 4.95
C ILE A 95 17.63 -8.87 4.18
N GLU A 96 16.90 -9.98 4.37
CA GLU A 96 17.20 -11.25 3.72
C GLU A 96 17.04 -11.18 2.18
N SER A 97 16.02 -10.45 1.73
CA SER A 97 15.81 -10.22 0.30
C SER A 97 16.94 -9.39 -0.32
N ALA A 98 17.37 -8.36 0.39
CA ALA A 98 18.48 -7.50 -0.05
C ALA A 98 19.83 -8.22 -0.07
N ALA A 99 20.05 -9.19 0.81
CA ALA A 99 21.26 -10.00 0.79
C ALA A 99 21.42 -10.73 -0.56
N LYS A 100 20.31 -11.23 -1.10
CA LYS A 100 20.26 -12.02 -2.35
C LYS A 100 20.18 -11.16 -3.62
N ASP A 101 19.83 -9.88 -3.50
CA ASP A 101 19.67 -8.97 -4.64
C ASP A 101 21.01 -8.33 -5.04
N GLU A 102 21.56 -8.71 -6.19
CA GLU A 102 22.83 -8.19 -6.70
C GLU A 102 22.79 -6.67 -6.98
N ARG A 103 21.62 -6.09 -7.17
CA ARG A 103 21.44 -4.66 -7.41
C ARG A 103 21.65 -3.83 -6.15
N VAL A 104 21.48 -4.44 -4.98
CA VAL A 104 21.69 -3.78 -3.68
C VAL A 104 23.18 -3.82 -3.36
N ALA A 105 23.80 -2.65 -3.24
CA ALA A 105 25.24 -2.53 -2.92
C ALA A 105 25.49 -2.39 -1.41
N MET A 106 24.53 -1.86 -0.64
CA MET A 106 24.67 -1.63 0.79
C MET A 106 23.31 -1.52 1.48
N LEU A 107 23.32 -1.64 2.80
CA LEU A 107 22.16 -1.42 3.65
C LEU A 107 22.42 -0.22 4.56
N LEU A 108 21.47 0.72 4.59
CA LEU A 108 21.45 1.86 5.51
C LEU A 108 20.26 1.68 6.47
N LEU A 109 20.55 1.55 7.75
CA LEU A 109 19.55 1.49 8.81
C LEU A 109 19.41 2.89 9.43
N ASP A 110 18.29 3.56 9.17
CA ASP A 110 17.98 4.86 9.75
C ASP A 110 17.04 4.70 10.94
N LEU A 111 17.55 4.96 12.13
CA LEU A 111 16.84 4.79 13.41
C LEU A 111 16.24 6.10 13.94
N SER A 112 16.25 7.17 13.13
CA SER A 112 15.84 8.52 13.59
C SER A 112 14.38 8.57 14.04
N GLU A 113 13.48 7.82 13.41
CA GLU A 113 12.04 7.80 13.69
C GLU A 113 11.61 6.59 14.54
N MET A 114 12.53 5.73 14.95
CA MET A 114 12.25 4.60 15.81
C MET A 114 12.10 5.06 17.27
N SER A 115 10.97 4.75 17.89
CA SER A 115 10.68 5.17 19.27
C SER A 115 11.13 4.15 20.31
N SER A 116 10.82 2.86 20.08
CA SER A 116 11.16 1.79 21.01
C SER A 116 11.15 0.41 20.38
N ALA A 117 11.89 -0.50 20.96
CA ALA A 117 11.94 -1.91 20.57
C ALA A 117 12.16 -2.80 21.80
N SER A 118 11.68 -4.04 21.79
CA SER A 118 12.06 -5.03 22.76
C SER A 118 13.49 -5.53 22.50
N LEU A 119 14.15 -6.01 23.54
CA LEU A 119 15.49 -6.60 23.41
C LEU A 119 15.51 -7.81 22.45
N THR A 120 14.43 -8.59 22.44
CA THR A 120 14.26 -9.72 21.53
C THR A 120 14.23 -9.23 20.09
N HIS A 121 13.41 -8.22 19.76
CA HIS A 121 13.31 -7.66 18.41
C HIS A 121 14.66 -7.11 17.92
N LEU A 122 15.40 -6.42 18.81
CA LEU A 122 16.74 -5.91 18.47
C LEU A 122 17.74 -7.05 18.23
N SER A 123 17.63 -8.14 19.01
CA SER A 123 18.47 -9.32 18.84
C SER A 123 18.23 -9.99 17.48
N ASP A 124 16.95 -10.15 17.09
CA ASP A 124 16.55 -10.80 15.84
C ASP A 124 17.00 -9.98 14.61
N ILE A 125 16.75 -8.66 14.66
CA ILE A 125 17.24 -7.74 13.60
C ILE A 125 18.77 -7.76 13.56
N GLY A 126 19.43 -7.73 14.71
CA GLY A 126 20.88 -7.82 14.80
C GLY A 126 21.45 -9.12 14.22
N ALA A 127 20.75 -10.24 14.40
CA ALA A 127 21.09 -11.51 13.78
C ALA A 127 20.94 -11.46 12.24
N ALA A 128 19.83 -10.92 11.74
CA ALA A 128 19.59 -10.75 10.30
C ALA A 128 20.64 -9.83 9.65
N LEU A 129 21.03 -8.73 10.31
CA LEU A 129 22.08 -7.82 9.81
C LEU A 129 23.47 -8.48 9.79
N ARG A 130 23.78 -9.35 10.76
CA ARG A 130 25.03 -10.13 10.74
C ARG A 130 25.03 -11.12 9.58
N ALA A 131 23.96 -11.88 9.39
CA ALA A 131 23.82 -12.81 8.28
C ALA A 131 23.92 -12.06 6.93
N PHE A 132 23.28 -10.91 6.78
CA PHE A 132 23.41 -10.06 5.60
C PHE A 132 24.87 -9.75 5.26
N ARG A 133 25.67 -9.33 6.26
CA ARG A 133 27.08 -9.00 6.04
C ARG A 133 27.93 -10.23 5.72
N GLU A 134 27.66 -11.34 6.38
CA GLU A 134 28.42 -12.59 6.22
C GLU A 134 28.14 -13.23 4.84
N ASP A 135 26.86 -13.27 4.44
CA ASP A 135 26.44 -13.95 3.22
C ASP A 135 26.67 -13.11 1.96
N SER A 136 26.44 -11.79 2.04
CA SER A 136 26.54 -10.92 0.86
C SER A 136 27.87 -10.16 0.75
N GLY A 137 28.62 -10.03 1.84
CA GLY A 137 29.82 -9.18 1.91
C GLY A 137 29.55 -7.67 1.83
N LYS A 138 28.27 -7.27 1.79
CA LYS A 138 27.86 -5.87 1.62
C LYS A 138 27.93 -5.10 2.93
N PRO A 139 28.30 -3.79 2.91
CA PRO A 139 28.36 -2.99 4.13
C PRO A 139 26.97 -2.68 4.69
N VAL A 140 26.91 -2.61 6.02
CA VAL A 140 25.76 -2.11 6.77
C VAL A 140 26.18 -0.85 7.51
N ILE A 141 25.43 0.23 7.32
CA ILE A 141 25.62 1.51 8.00
C ILE A 141 24.37 1.79 8.82
N ALA A 142 24.55 2.17 10.10
CA ALA A 142 23.46 2.65 10.93
C ALA A 142 23.60 4.16 11.14
N SER A 143 22.47 4.85 11.06
CA SER A 143 22.35 6.30 11.26
C SER A 143 21.22 6.58 12.25
N GLY A 144 21.38 7.62 13.04
CA GLY A 144 20.33 8.08 13.95
C GLY A 144 20.72 9.44 14.51
N THR A 145 19.70 10.27 14.74
CA THR A 145 19.91 11.64 15.25
C THR A 145 20.06 11.66 16.76
N TYR A 146 19.38 10.77 17.45
CA TYR A 146 19.36 10.66 18.89
C TYR A 146 19.07 9.21 19.29
N PHE A 147 19.79 8.69 20.26
CA PHE A 147 19.57 7.34 20.79
C PHE A 147 19.14 7.43 22.25
N SER A 148 17.94 6.93 22.52
CA SER A 148 17.43 6.77 23.88
C SER A 148 17.64 5.34 24.36
N GLN A 149 17.56 5.13 25.69
CA GLN A 149 17.70 3.79 26.26
C GLN A 149 16.58 2.82 25.85
N GLY A 150 15.44 3.34 25.34
CA GLY A 150 14.34 2.54 24.80
C GLY A 150 14.48 2.17 23.33
N GLN A 151 15.44 2.74 22.64
CA GLN A 151 15.79 2.43 21.25
C GLN A 151 16.85 1.36 21.17
#